data_d5fcfae23b8d05b9e3e897f396bb3d04
#
_entry.id   d5fcfae23b8d05b9e3e897f396bb3d04
#
_cell.length_a   1.000
_cell.length_b   1.000
_cell.length_c   1.000
_cell.angle_alpha   90.00
_cell.angle_beta   90.00
_cell.angle_gamma   90.00
#
_symmetry.space_group_name_H-M   'P 1'
#
loop_
_entity.id
_entity.type
_entity.pdbx_description
1 polymer ?
#
loop_
_entity_poly.entity_id
_entity_poly.type
_entity_poly.pdbx_seq_one_letter_code
_entity_poly.pdbx_strand_id
1 'polypeptide(L)'
;AVDGIWKDAGCNAAVFEMTPPFHGWEGRDVLTLRYTATYRNEKISATHTFFKLYDGSPSYTVYVESENGTTFRNGIVSTVLRARVYKGGEEITGHIPDSGFRWYRTSADSAGDERWNATPHHGQEITITGEDVCRKAVFDCEVEITNDNQ
;
A
#
# COMPACT_ATOMS: atom_id res chain seq x y z
N ALA A 1 12.26 -5.15 -4.47
CA ALA A 1 12.81 -6.16 -3.56
C ALA A 1 12.52 -7.55 -4.12
N VAL A 2 13.36 -8.48 -3.86
CA VAL A 2 13.20 -9.90 -4.19
C VAL A 2 13.36 -10.64 -2.88
N ASP A 3 12.35 -11.43 -2.48
CA ASP A 3 12.34 -12.16 -1.21
C ASP A 3 12.67 -11.28 0.01
N GLY A 4 12.13 -10.05 0.01
CA GLY A 4 12.40 -9.06 1.06
C GLY A 4 13.77 -8.38 0.98
N ILE A 5 14.62 -8.76 0.03
CA ILE A 5 15.97 -8.20 -0.14
C ILE A 5 15.97 -7.13 -1.25
N TRP A 6 16.50 -5.96 -0.95
CA TRP A 6 16.71 -4.92 -1.94
C TRP A 6 17.94 -5.22 -2.79
N LYS A 7 17.78 -5.21 -4.12
CA LYS A 7 18.89 -5.31 -5.08
C LYS A 7 19.12 -3.97 -5.74
N ASP A 8 20.38 -3.66 -6.01
CA ASP A 8 20.75 -2.45 -6.75
C ASP A 8 20.23 -2.54 -8.18
N ALA A 9 19.54 -1.50 -8.64
CA ALA A 9 19.05 -1.37 -10.01
C ALA A 9 20.11 -0.79 -10.97
N GLY A 10 21.28 -0.41 -10.45
CA GLY A 10 22.37 0.14 -11.27
C GLY A 10 22.15 1.57 -11.76
N CYS A 11 21.19 2.29 -11.18
CA CYS A 11 20.89 3.68 -11.56
C CYS A 11 21.26 4.64 -10.44
N ASN A 12 22.05 5.65 -10.77
CA ASN A 12 22.49 6.70 -9.84
C ASN A 12 22.17 8.09 -10.39
N ALA A 13 20.98 8.26 -10.94
CA ALA A 13 20.49 9.50 -11.54
C ALA A 13 19.22 9.99 -10.85
N ALA A 14 18.91 11.27 -11.00
CA ALA A 14 17.68 11.87 -10.46
C ALA A 14 16.40 11.35 -11.17
N VAL A 15 16.57 10.86 -12.39
CA VAL A 15 15.48 10.25 -13.18
C VAL A 15 15.89 8.83 -13.54
N PHE A 16 15.01 7.88 -13.29
CA PHE A 16 15.16 6.50 -13.70
C PHE A 16 14.07 6.17 -14.71
N GLU A 17 14.49 5.95 -15.96
CA GLU A 17 13.59 5.55 -17.03
C GLU A 17 13.56 4.02 -17.12
N MET A 18 12.38 3.46 -17.04
CA MET A 18 12.16 2.02 -17.09
C MET A 18 11.51 1.65 -18.42
N THR A 19 12.31 1.14 -19.32
CA THR A 19 11.86 0.65 -20.64
C THR A 19 11.89 -0.87 -20.71
N PRO A 20 11.00 -1.53 -21.45
CA PRO A 20 11.12 -2.96 -21.73
C PRO A 20 12.33 -3.26 -22.65
N PRO A 21 13.08 -4.37 -22.43
CA PRO A 21 12.96 -5.31 -21.34
C PRO A 21 13.73 -4.89 -20.08
N PHE A 22 13.04 -4.58 -18.99
CA PHE A 22 13.68 -4.32 -17.72
C PHE A 22 13.79 -5.62 -16.92
N HIS A 23 15.00 -6.04 -16.60
CA HIS A 23 15.28 -7.33 -15.94
C HIS A 23 14.60 -7.50 -14.57
N GLY A 24 14.21 -6.40 -13.91
CA GLY A 24 13.45 -6.45 -12.67
C GLY A 24 12.08 -7.11 -12.80
N TRP A 25 11.53 -7.22 -14.02
CA TRP A 25 10.23 -7.85 -14.30
C TRP A 25 10.28 -9.37 -14.49
N GLU A 26 11.47 -9.96 -14.61
CA GLU A 26 11.61 -11.40 -14.92
C GLU A 26 10.87 -12.25 -13.88
N GLY A 27 9.83 -12.96 -14.35
CA GLY A 27 9.03 -13.86 -13.53
C GLY A 27 8.18 -13.19 -12.43
N ARG A 28 7.90 -11.89 -12.57
CA ARG A 28 7.14 -11.13 -11.56
C ARG A 28 6.09 -10.26 -12.17
N ASP A 29 4.99 -10.12 -11.46
CA ASP A 29 3.87 -9.25 -11.80
C ASP A 29 3.86 -7.95 -10.99
N VAL A 30 4.65 -7.90 -9.92
CA VAL A 30 4.78 -6.74 -9.03
C VAL A 30 6.25 -6.37 -8.88
N LEU A 31 6.56 -5.09 -9.05
CA LEU A 31 7.89 -4.54 -8.86
C LEU A 31 7.83 -3.33 -7.93
N THR A 32 8.53 -3.39 -6.82
CA THR A 32 8.71 -2.24 -5.94
C THR A 32 10.11 -1.68 -6.10
N LEU A 33 10.20 -0.41 -6.46
CA LEU A 33 11.44 0.36 -6.53
C LEU A 33 11.58 1.26 -5.32
N ARG A 34 12.79 1.36 -4.79
CA ARG A 34 13.16 2.32 -3.76
C ARG A 34 14.25 3.23 -4.30
N TYR A 35 13.97 4.50 -4.28
CA TYR A 35 14.99 5.54 -4.52
C TYR A 35 15.49 6.05 -3.17
N THR A 36 16.81 6.14 -3.04
CA THR A 36 17.45 6.69 -1.85
C THR A 36 18.38 7.81 -2.26
N ALA A 37 18.18 9.00 -1.71
CA ALA A 37 19.06 10.14 -1.87
C ALA A 37 19.76 10.47 -0.54
N THR A 38 20.96 10.98 -0.62
CA THR A 38 21.72 11.47 0.55
C THR A 38 21.85 12.99 0.44
N TYR A 39 21.40 13.69 1.46
CA TYR A 39 21.55 15.13 1.58
C TYR A 39 22.03 15.48 3.00
N ARG A 40 23.15 16.22 3.10
CA ARG A 40 23.77 16.60 4.39
C ARG A 40 23.96 15.42 5.36
N ASN A 41 24.46 14.28 4.86
CA ASN A 41 24.65 13.02 5.59
C ASN A 41 23.35 12.34 6.07
N GLU A 42 22.18 12.83 5.69
CA GLU A 42 20.91 12.17 5.95
C GLU A 42 20.46 11.39 4.71
N LYS A 43 19.95 10.18 4.93
CA LYS A 43 19.37 9.35 3.87
C LYS A 43 17.86 9.53 3.84
N ILE A 44 17.37 9.92 2.68
CA ILE A 44 15.95 10.08 2.39
C ILE A 44 15.58 9.03 1.35
N SER A 45 14.51 8.27 1.59
CA SER A 45 14.06 7.22 0.68
C SER A 45 12.59 7.40 0.32
N ALA A 46 12.28 7.10 -0.94
CA ALA A 46 10.92 6.95 -1.43
C ALA A 46 10.77 5.59 -2.12
N THR A 47 9.60 4.99 -2.01
CA THR A 47 9.26 3.72 -2.67
C THR A 47 8.07 3.91 -3.58
N HIS A 48 8.07 3.19 -4.70
CA HIS A 48 6.94 3.10 -5.61
C HIS A 48 6.78 1.68 -6.13
N THR A 49 5.54 1.21 -6.16
CA THR A 49 5.21 -0.14 -6.62
C THR A 49 4.50 -0.08 -7.96
N PHE A 50 4.98 -0.88 -8.90
CA PHE A 50 4.42 -1.05 -10.23
C PHE A 50 3.83 -2.44 -10.36
N PHE A 51 2.73 -2.53 -11.11
CA PHE A 51 2.05 -3.78 -11.43
C PHE A 51 2.12 -4.02 -12.93
N LYS A 52 2.42 -5.26 -13.31
CA LYS A 52 2.38 -5.69 -14.70
C LYS A 52 0.95 -6.08 -15.06
N LEU A 53 0.42 -5.44 -16.08
CA LEU A 53 -0.88 -5.79 -16.65
C LEU A 53 -0.70 -6.73 -17.81
N TYR A 54 -1.54 -7.75 -17.89
CA TYR A 54 -1.59 -8.69 -19.01
C TYR A 54 -2.84 -8.43 -19.84
N ASP A 55 -2.68 -8.45 -21.16
CA ASP A 55 -3.83 -8.45 -22.06
C ASP A 55 -4.64 -9.74 -21.85
N GLY A 56 -5.90 -9.61 -21.46
CA GLY A 56 -6.84 -10.71 -21.35
C GLY A 56 -7.45 -10.97 -19.96
N SER A 57 -6.88 -10.41 -18.88
CA SER A 57 -7.52 -10.45 -17.57
C SER A 57 -7.37 -9.09 -16.89
N PRO A 58 -8.46 -8.39 -16.59
CA PRO A 58 -8.38 -7.13 -15.87
C PRO A 58 -7.84 -7.42 -14.46
N SER A 59 -6.68 -6.82 -14.15
CA SER A 59 -6.12 -6.91 -12.80
C SER A 59 -6.86 -5.99 -11.84
N TYR A 60 -7.00 -6.45 -10.62
CA TYR A 60 -7.50 -5.63 -9.52
C TYR A 60 -6.33 -4.93 -8.82
N THR A 61 -6.53 -3.67 -8.48
CA THR A 61 -5.56 -2.88 -7.73
C THR A 61 -6.27 -2.16 -6.60
N VAL A 62 -5.70 -2.22 -5.40
CA VAL A 62 -6.21 -1.51 -4.22
C VAL A 62 -5.23 -0.41 -3.85
N TYR A 63 -5.74 0.80 -3.67
CA TYR A 63 -5.00 1.95 -3.15
C TYR A 63 -5.58 2.36 -1.80
N VAL A 64 -4.70 2.73 -0.87
CA VAL A 64 -5.09 3.33 0.40
C VAL A 64 -4.63 4.78 0.42
N GLU A 65 -5.58 5.68 0.60
CA GLU A 65 -5.36 7.12 0.73
C GLU A 65 -5.57 7.55 2.18
N SER A 66 -4.81 8.52 2.64
CA SER A 66 -5.00 9.16 3.94
C SER A 66 -5.43 10.62 3.73
N GLU A 67 -6.56 11.01 4.29
CA GLU A 67 -7.12 12.36 4.12
C GLU A 67 -6.19 13.44 4.67
N ASN A 68 -5.58 13.21 5.83
CA ASN A 68 -4.71 14.15 6.50
C ASN A 68 -3.22 13.79 6.40
N GLY A 69 -2.86 12.97 5.37
CA GLY A 69 -1.49 12.51 5.17
C GLY A 69 -1.07 11.42 6.15
N THR A 70 0.23 11.15 6.20
CA THR A 70 0.81 10.01 6.92
C THR A 70 1.77 10.44 8.04
N THR A 71 1.93 11.74 8.27
CA THR A 71 2.84 12.29 9.28
C THR A 71 2.10 13.27 10.16
N PHE A 72 2.03 12.96 11.45
CA PHE A 72 1.35 13.76 12.46
C PHE A 72 2.35 14.30 13.48
N ARG A 73 2.13 15.51 13.94
CA ARG A 73 2.97 16.18 14.94
C ARG A 73 2.23 16.31 16.26
N ASN A 74 3.00 16.43 17.34
CA ASN A 74 2.50 16.67 18.71
C ASN A 74 1.56 15.58 19.24
N GLY A 75 1.68 14.33 18.76
CA GLY A 75 0.88 13.20 19.24
C GLY A 75 -0.61 13.25 18.87
N ILE A 76 -1.02 14.24 18.07
CA ILE A 76 -2.40 14.34 17.58
C ILE A 76 -2.49 13.60 16.26
N VAL A 77 -3.06 12.40 16.30
CA VAL A 77 -3.37 11.61 15.09
C VAL A 77 -4.87 11.65 14.89
N SER A 78 -5.31 12.13 13.75
CA SER A 78 -6.69 12.06 13.30
C SER A 78 -6.72 12.09 11.77
N THR A 79 -7.04 10.97 11.17
CA THR A 79 -7.20 10.86 9.71
C THR A 79 -8.21 9.80 9.36
N VAL A 80 -8.79 9.91 8.17
CA VAL A 80 -9.57 8.87 7.54
C VAL A 80 -8.68 8.19 6.50
N LEU A 81 -8.58 6.87 6.58
CA LEU A 81 -8.02 6.05 5.53
C LEU A 81 -9.16 5.57 4.63
N ARG A 82 -8.95 5.69 3.33
CA ARG A 82 -9.93 5.28 2.31
C ARG A 82 -9.28 4.30 1.35
N ALA A 83 -9.91 3.15 1.16
CA ALA A 83 -9.53 2.18 0.15
C ALA A 83 -10.25 2.47 -1.17
N ARG A 84 -9.51 2.45 -2.28
CA ARG A 84 -10.04 2.55 -3.64
C ARG A 84 -9.64 1.32 -4.42
N VAL A 85 -10.58 0.73 -5.12
CA VAL A 85 -10.37 -0.49 -5.90
C VAL A 85 -10.60 -0.20 -7.38
N TYR A 86 -9.65 -0.64 -8.18
CA TYR A 86 -9.69 -0.49 -9.63
C TYR A 86 -9.64 -1.86 -10.30
N LYS A 87 -10.37 -2.02 -11.40
CA LYS A 87 -10.34 -3.17 -12.29
C LYS A 87 -10.01 -2.70 -13.70
N GLY A 88 -8.81 -3.07 -14.21
CA GLY A 88 -8.38 -2.65 -15.54
C GLY A 88 -8.31 -1.13 -15.74
N GLY A 89 -8.08 -0.36 -14.67
CA GLY A 89 -8.03 1.11 -14.69
C GLY A 89 -9.36 1.82 -14.42
N GLU A 90 -10.47 1.08 -14.32
CA GLU A 90 -11.78 1.61 -13.93
C GLU A 90 -11.98 1.47 -12.42
N GLU A 91 -12.47 2.52 -11.76
CA GLU A 91 -12.77 2.47 -10.33
C GLU A 91 -14.06 1.69 -10.09
N ILE A 92 -13.96 0.63 -9.27
CA ILE A 92 -15.08 -0.25 -8.93
C ILE A 92 -15.42 -0.24 -7.44
N THR A 93 -14.82 0.64 -6.67
CA THR A 93 -14.97 0.72 -5.21
C THR A 93 -16.44 0.68 -4.77
N GLY A 94 -17.29 1.47 -5.42
CA GLY A 94 -18.73 1.55 -5.11
C GLY A 94 -19.55 0.30 -5.41
N HIS A 95 -18.97 -0.70 -6.09
CA HIS A 95 -19.62 -1.99 -6.37
C HIS A 95 -19.29 -3.06 -5.33
N ILE A 96 -18.39 -2.75 -4.38
CA ILE A 96 -17.95 -3.69 -3.35
C ILE A 96 -18.68 -3.34 -2.05
N PRO A 97 -19.37 -4.30 -1.42
CA PRO A 97 -20.03 -4.05 -0.15
C PRO A 97 -19.01 -3.79 0.96
N ASP A 98 -19.41 -3.06 2.02
CA ASP A 98 -18.53 -2.76 3.15
C ASP A 98 -17.91 -4.01 3.79
N SER A 99 -18.64 -5.11 3.83
CA SER A 99 -18.12 -6.39 4.33
C SER A 99 -16.97 -6.97 3.51
N GLY A 100 -16.82 -6.54 2.26
CA GLY A 100 -15.73 -6.94 1.39
C GLY A 100 -14.41 -6.24 1.69
N PHE A 101 -14.41 -5.20 2.51
CA PHE A 101 -13.20 -4.50 2.97
C PHE A 101 -12.85 -4.95 4.37
N ARG A 102 -11.59 -5.30 4.59
CA ARG A 102 -11.07 -5.64 5.91
C ARG A 102 -9.72 -4.98 6.13
N TRP A 103 -9.62 -4.24 7.23
CA TRP A 103 -8.41 -3.52 7.59
C TRP A 103 -7.61 -4.29 8.64
N TYR A 104 -6.29 -4.17 8.51
CA TYR A 104 -5.31 -4.74 9.43
C TYR A 104 -4.30 -3.69 9.85
N ARG A 105 -3.84 -3.80 11.09
CA ARG A 105 -2.79 -2.96 11.65
C ARG A 105 -1.53 -3.79 11.89
N THR A 106 -0.38 -3.19 11.59
CA THR A 106 0.94 -3.73 11.92
C THR A 106 1.80 -2.62 12.50
N SER A 107 2.39 -2.86 13.69
CA SER A 107 3.24 -1.90 14.38
C SER A 107 4.39 -2.60 15.11
N ALA A 108 5.10 -1.87 15.98
CA ALA A 108 6.08 -2.45 16.88
C ALA A 108 5.45 -3.12 18.12
N ASP A 109 4.16 -2.89 18.38
CA ASP A 109 3.38 -3.50 19.46
C ASP A 109 2.53 -4.66 18.93
N SER A 110 3.14 -5.84 18.83
CA SER A 110 2.49 -7.04 18.31
C SER A 110 1.25 -7.45 19.11
N ALA A 111 1.28 -7.30 20.42
CA ALA A 111 0.12 -7.62 21.28
C ALA A 111 -1.03 -6.62 21.08
N GLY A 112 -0.72 -5.36 20.83
CA GLY A 112 -1.70 -4.36 20.43
C GLY A 112 -2.28 -4.63 19.05
N ASP A 113 -1.44 -5.07 18.11
CA ASP A 113 -1.87 -5.43 16.76
C ASP A 113 -2.79 -6.66 16.76
N GLU A 114 -2.47 -7.68 17.55
CA GLU A 114 -3.35 -8.85 17.73
C GLU A 114 -4.73 -8.46 18.24
N ARG A 115 -4.81 -7.58 19.26
CA ARG A 115 -6.09 -7.11 19.78
C ARG A 115 -6.87 -6.27 18.77
N TRP A 116 -6.20 -5.37 18.06
CA TRP A 116 -6.81 -4.53 17.03
C TRP A 116 -7.35 -5.37 15.87
N ASN A 117 -6.55 -6.32 15.38
CA ASN A 117 -6.90 -7.17 14.26
C ASN A 117 -7.95 -8.25 14.61
N ALA A 118 -8.10 -8.60 15.90
CA ALA A 118 -9.13 -9.51 16.37
C ALA A 118 -10.54 -8.92 16.27
N THR A 119 -10.66 -7.58 16.33
CA THR A 119 -11.92 -6.88 16.05
C THR A 119 -11.99 -6.59 14.55
N PRO A 120 -13.00 -7.11 13.84
CA PRO A 120 -13.10 -6.83 12.40
C PRO A 120 -13.37 -5.36 12.13
N HIS A 121 -12.49 -4.73 11.36
CA HIS A 121 -12.66 -3.38 10.85
C HIS A 121 -13.04 -3.46 9.38
N HIS A 122 -14.32 -3.25 9.08
CA HIS A 122 -14.89 -3.31 7.73
C HIS A 122 -15.21 -1.92 7.21
N GLY A 123 -15.44 -1.85 5.90
CA GLY A 123 -15.83 -0.65 5.20
C GLY A 123 -14.73 -0.06 4.34
N GLN A 124 -15.15 0.68 3.34
CA GLN A 124 -14.28 1.41 2.43
C GLN A 124 -13.38 2.40 3.17
N GLU A 125 -13.83 2.91 4.31
CA GLU A 125 -13.14 3.93 5.10
C GLU A 125 -13.03 3.51 6.56
N ILE A 126 -11.89 3.87 7.18
CA ILE A 126 -11.72 3.78 8.63
C ILE A 126 -11.12 5.08 9.18
N THR A 127 -11.53 5.44 10.38
CA THR A 127 -10.95 6.57 11.12
C THR A 127 -9.81 6.07 12.01
N ILE A 128 -8.65 6.69 11.87
CA ILE A 128 -7.45 6.41 12.68
C ILE A 128 -7.23 7.55 13.65
N THR A 129 -7.01 7.21 14.90
CA THR A 129 -6.78 8.15 16.00
C THR A 129 -5.44 7.91 16.69
N GLY A 130 -5.11 8.72 17.68
CA GLY A 130 -3.89 8.55 18.49
C GLY A 130 -3.85 7.25 19.29
N GLU A 131 -4.98 6.62 19.53
CA GLU A 131 -5.06 5.33 20.22
C GLU A 131 -4.62 4.18 19.31
N ASP A 132 -4.78 4.36 17.98
CA ASP A 132 -4.42 3.36 16.98
C ASP A 132 -2.94 3.40 16.61
N VAL A 133 -2.23 4.49 16.93
CA VAL A 133 -0.84 4.70 16.49
C VAL A 133 0.06 5.04 17.65
N CYS A 134 0.89 4.10 18.07
CA CYS A 134 2.01 4.34 18.99
C CYS A 134 3.31 4.51 18.18
N ARG A 135 3.73 5.76 17.93
CA ARG A 135 4.88 6.18 17.11
C ARG A 135 4.70 5.91 15.61
N LYS A 136 4.52 4.66 15.21
CA LYS A 136 4.35 4.24 13.81
C LYS A 136 3.45 3.01 13.76
N ALA A 137 2.49 3.04 12.85
CA ALA A 137 1.69 1.90 12.45
C ALA A 137 1.53 1.87 10.93
N VAL A 138 1.37 0.69 10.38
CA VAL A 138 1.00 0.45 8.97
C VAL A 138 -0.40 -0.12 8.99
N PHE A 139 -1.24 0.39 8.12
CA PHE A 139 -2.59 -0.09 7.91
C PHE A 139 -2.71 -0.63 6.49
N ASP A 140 -3.15 -1.87 6.38
CA ASP A 140 -3.39 -2.56 5.13
C ASP A 140 -4.88 -2.84 4.99
N CYS A 141 -5.39 -2.71 3.77
CA CYS A 141 -6.77 -3.06 3.43
C CYS A 141 -6.78 -4.28 2.51
N GLU A 142 -7.33 -5.38 2.98
CA GLU A 142 -7.64 -6.55 2.18
C GLU A 142 -9.05 -6.40 1.62
N VAL A 143 -9.21 -6.67 0.32
CA VAL A 143 -10.49 -6.55 -0.36
C VAL A 143 -10.89 -7.88 -0.96
N GLU A 144 -12.03 -8.39 -0.52
CA GLU A 144 -12.65 -9.58 -1.09
C GLU A 144 -13.64 -9.18 -2.18
N ILE A 145 -13.37 -9.61 -3.41
CA ILE A 145 -14.22 -9.36 -4.56
C ILE A 145 -14.96 -10.65 -4.88
N THR A 146 -16.24 -10.70 -4.53
CA THR A 146 -17.11 -11.79 -4.96
C THR A 146 -17.40 -11.60 -6.45
N ASN A 147 -16.84 -12.45 -7.28
CA ASN A 147 -17.28 -12.54 -8.67
C ASN A 147 -18.68 -13.16 -8.65
N ASP A 148 -19.72 -12.34 -8.66
CA ASP A 148 -21.01 -12.80 -9.11
C ASP A 148 -20.85 -13.14 -10.60
N ASN A 149 -20.83 -14.42 -10.86
CA ASN A 149 -20.80 -14.99 -12.20
C ASN A 149 -21.92 -14.39 -13.05
N GLN A 150 -21.49 -13.72 -14.08
CA GLN A 150 -22.22 -13.85 -15.36
C GLN A 150 -21.26 -14.24 -16.45
#